data_477c0fc4edf0a822804cb057b9cd7689
#
_entry.id   477c0fc4edf0a822804cb057b9cd7689
#
_cell.length_a   1.000
_cell.length_b   1.000
_cell.length_c   1.000
_cell.angle_alpha   90.00
_cell.angle_beta   90.00
_cell.angle_gamma   90.00
#
_symmetry.space_group_name_H-M   'P 1'
#
loop_
_entity.id
_entity.type
_entity.pdbx_description
1 polymer ?
#
loop_
_entity_poly.entity_id
_entity_poly.type
_entity_poly.pdbx_seq_one_letter_code
_entity_poly.pdbx_strand_id
1 'polypeptide(L)'
;MTQRVNFAQQSPQLFKKFLAFTNELIGSTIEASLIDLVSIRISQLNGCDFCLDMHVKQAAIHGESELRLNEISAWQDSNLFTTRERAALTWSEILTKLPDQGVSDDVYDRVREQLSEKELSDLSFLIASVNGWDRINVGFKTASGRLTRQST
;
A
#
# COMPACT_ATOMS: atom_id res chain seq x y z
N MET A 1 21.88 8.32 -2.26
CA MET A 1 21.19 9.53 -2.75
C MET A 1 20.70 10.34 -1.57
N THR A 2 20.85 11.65 -1.65
CA THR A 2 20.49 12.55 -0.55
C THR A 2 19.00 12.85 -0.57
N GLN A 3 18.35 12.73 0.56
CA GLN A 3 16.96 13.16 0.75
C GLN A 3 16.85 14.66 0.44
N ARG A 4 15.80 15.05 -0.28
CA ARG A 4 15.62 16.45 -0.73
C ARG A 4 15.04 17.33 0.37
N VAL A 5 13.83 17.01 0.82
CA VAL A 5 13.11 17.81 1.81
C VAL A 5 12.70 16.89 2.96
N ASN A 6 12.84 17.38 4.17
CA ASN A 6 12.24 16.72 5.33
C ASN A 6 10.83 17.29 5.52
N PHE A 7 9.84 16.64 4.94
CA PHE A 7 8.47 17.12 4.93
C PHE A 7 7.85 17.16 6.33
N ALA A 8 8.28 16.29 7.23
CA ALA A 8 7.80 16.32 8.62
C ALA A 8 8.23 17.59 9.35
N GLN A 9 9.43 18.09 9.06
CA GLN A 9 9.92 19.35 9.62
C GLN A 9 9.30 20.58 8.93
N GLN A 10 9.14 20.52 7.60
CA GLN A 10 8.62 21.66 6.84
C GLN A 10 7.10 21.81 6.99
N SER A 11 6.37 20.73 7.12
CA SER A 11 4.91 20.73 7.19
C SER A 11 4.43 19.86 8.37
N PRO A 12 4.78 20.22 9.62
CA PRO A 12 4.53 19.36 10.78
C PRO A 12 3.04 19.10 11.03
N GLN A 13 2.18 20.08 10.79
CA GLN A 13 0.74 19.91 11.01
C GLN A 13 0.09 19.00 9.95
N LEU A 14 0.45 19.17 8.69
CA LEU A 14 -0.04 18.31 7.62
C LEU A 14 0.45 16.88 7.81
N PHE A 15 1.72 16.70 8.13
CA PHE A 15 2.29 15.39 8.44
C PHE A 15 1.54 14.70 9.58
N LYS A 16 1.32 15.44 10.69
CA LYS A 16 0.63 14.91 11.87
C LYS A 16 -0.79 14.47 11.55
N LYS A 17 -1.54 15.28 10.79
CA LYS A 17 -2.92 14.96 10.42
C LYS A 17 -3.00 13.81 9.44
N PHE A 18 -2.11 13.76 8.47
CA PHE A 18 -2.07 12.65 7.52
C PHE A 18 -1.67 11.33 8.21
N LEU A 19 -0.73 11.39 9.15
CA LEU A 19 -0.36 10.23 9.95
C LEU A 19 -1.52 9.75 10.82
N ALA A 20 -2.25 10.67 11.44
CA ALA A 20 -3.44 10.35 12.24
C ALA A 20 -4.52 9.67 11.38
N PHE A 21 -4.77 10.18 10.18
CA PHE A 21 -5.68 9.55 9.21
C PHE A 21 -5.22 8.12 8.88
N THR A 22 -3.93 7.94 8.59
CA THR A 22 -3.35 6.63 8.28
C THR A 22 -3.53 5.66 9.45
N ASN A 23 -3.34 6.13 10.68
CA ASN A 23 -3.50 5.29 11.88
C ASN A 23 -4.96 4.86 12.10
N GLU A 24 -5.94 5.67 11.69
CA GLU A 24 -7.36 5.28 11.76
C GLU A 24 -7.68 4.06 10.89
N LEU A 25 -6.93 3.84 9.82
CA LEU A 25 -7.12 2.69 8.94
C LEU A 25 -6.83 1.35 9.64
N ILE A 26 -6.01 1.36 10.68
CA ILE A 26 -5.65 0.15 11.45
C ILE A 26 -6.85 -0.40 12.23
N GLY A 27 -7.86 0.38 12.50
CA GLY A 27 -9.09 -0.06 13.16
C GLY A 27 -10.27 -0.25 12.22
N SER A 28 -10.03 -0.20 10.91
CA SER A 28 -11.08 -0.33 9.89
C SER A 28 -11.54 -1.78 9.69
N THR A 29 -12.42 -2.01 8.73
CA THR A 29 -12.89 -3.36 8.39
C THR A 29 -11.84 -4.18 7.62
N ILE A 30 -10.70 -3.57 7.26
CA ILE A 30 -9.62 -4.26 6.56
C ILE A 30 -8.64 -4.83 7.59
N GLU A 31 -8.46 -6.14 7.57
CA GLU A 31 -7.54 -6.85 8.46
C GLU A 31 -6.08 -6.49 8.20
N ALA A 32 -5.26 -6.56 9.24
CA ALA A 32 -3.86 -6.15 9.20
C ALA A 32 -3.07 -6.84 8.08
N SER A 33 -3.29 -8.14 7.87
CA SER A 33 -2.62 -8.89 6.80
C SER A 33 -2.96 -8.36 5.41
N LEU A 34 -4.20 -7.97 5.18
CA LEU A 34 -4.63 -7.41 3.91
C LEU A 34 -4.11 -5.98 3.71
N ILE A 35 -4.07 -5.17 4.77
CA ILE A 35 -3.43 -3.85 4.74
C ILE A 35 -1.99 -4.00 4.27
N ASP A 36 -1.25 -4.95 4.82
CA ASP A 36 0.15 -5.19 4.46
C ASP A 36 0.32 -5.58 2.99
N LEU A 37 -0.47 -6.55 2.51
CA LEU A 37 -0.39 -7.00 1.12
C LEU A 37 -0.69 -5.88 0.12
N VAL A 38 -1.76 -5.13 0.37
CA VAL A 38 -2.18 -4.00 -0.47
C VAL A 38 -1.11 -2.91 -0.47
N SER A 39 -0.59 -2.56 0.70
CA SER A 39 0.43 -1.51 0.85
C SER A 39 1.71 -1.89 0.12
N ILE A 40 2.15 -3.14 0.23
CA ILE A 40 3.32 -3.66 -0.48
C ILE A 40 3.11 -3.54 -1.99
N ARG A 41 1.97 -4.02 -2.49
CA ARG A 41 1.70 -3.99 -3.93
C ARG A 41 1.68 -2.58 -4.49
N ILE A 42 1.01 -1.66 -3.82
CA ILE A 42 0.95 -0.25 -4.24
C ILE A 42 2.36 0.35 -4.28
N SER A 43 3.18 0.09 -3.27
CA SER A 43 4.54 0.62 -3.21
C SER A 43 5.47 0.01 -4.25
N GLN A 44 5.24 -1.26 -4.64
CA GLN A 44 5.92 -1.87 -5.79
C GLN A 44 5.57 -1.12 -7.09
N LEU A 45 4.29 -0.87 -7.31
CA LEU A 45 3.80 -0.18 -8.51
C LEU A 45 4.32 1.25 -8.62
N ASN A 46 4.41 1.95 -7.50
CA ASN A 46 4.85 3.35 -7.43
C ASN A 46 6.38 3.49 -7.33
N GLY A 47 7.11 2.40 -7.14
CA GLY A 47 8.56 2.45 -7.01
C GLY A 47 9.05 3.16 -5.75
N CYS A 48 8.28 3.15 -4.66
CA CYS A 48 8.69 3.73 -3.38
C CYS A 48 9.48 2.73 -2.56
N ASP A 49 10.82 2.78 -2.66
CA ASP A 49 11.70 1.84 -1.96
C ASP A 49 11.61 1.98 -0.44
N PHE A 50 11.55 3.20 0.06
CA PHE A 50 11.34 3.47 1.49
C PHE A 50 10.03 2.85 1.99
N CYS A 51 8.94 3.06 1.28
CA CYS A 51 7.61 2.56 1.66
C CYS A 51 7.56 1.04 1.58
N LEU A 52 8.12 0.47 0.51
CA LEU A 52 8.16 -0.98 0.32
C LEU A 52 8.93 -1.67 1.46
N ASP A 53 10.12 -1.16 1.80
CA ASP A 53 10.93 -1.70 2.90
C ASP A 53 10.16 -1.67 4.22
N MET A 54 9.50 -0.57 4.52
CA MET A 54 8.70 -0.41 5.73
C MET A 54 7.53 -1.41 5.77
N HIS A 55 6.77 -1.52 4.70
CA HIS A 55 5.60 -2.41 4.64
C HIS A 55 6.00 -3.90 4.69
N VAL A 56 7.10 -4.28 4.06
CA VAL A 56 7.61 -5.66 4.12
C VAL A 56 8.03 -6.03 5.55
N LYS A 57 8.71 -5.13 6.24
CA LYS A 57 9.07 -5.34 7.65
C LYS A 57 7.83 -5.45 8.53
N GLN A 58 6.84 -4.61 8.30
CA GLN A 58 5.58 -4.66 9.04
C GLN A 58 4.83 -5.96 8.80
N ALA A 59 4.76 -6.42 7.57
CA ALA A 59 4.13 -7.70 7.22
C ALA A 59 4.84 -8.87 7.91
N ALA A 60 6.16 -8.86 7.96
CA ALA A 60 6.93 -9.88 8.66
C ALA A 60 6.62 -9.90 10.17
N ILE A 61 6.49 -8.73 10.80
CA ILE A 61 6.09 -8.60 12.20
C ILE A 61 4.69 -9.19 12.43
N HIS A 62 3.78 -9.02 11.47
CA HIS A 62 2.42 -9.58 11.54
C HIS A 62 2.37 -11.07 11.19
N GLY A 63 3.50 -11.71 10.91
CA GLY A 63 3.58 -13.14 10.66
C GLY A 63 3.35 -13.56 9.21
N GLU A 64 3.43 -12.64 8.24
CA GLU A 64 3.29 -12.99 6.82
C GLU A 64 4.47 -13.86 6.38
N SER A 65 4.19 -14.86 5.53
CA SER A 65 5.22 -15.77 5.07
C SER A 65 6.12 -15.12 4.02
N GLU A 66 7.41 -15.46 4.07
CA GLU A 66 8.39 -14.99 3.10
C GLU A 66 8.02 -15.41 1.67
N LEU A 67 7.48 -16.62 1.51
CA LEU A 67 7.04 -17.12 0.21
C LEU A 67 5.95 -16.22 -0.39
N ARG A 68 4.93 -15.88 0.39
CA ARG A 68 3.85 -14.99 -0.10
C ARG A 68 4.35 -13.60 -0.38
N LEU A 69 5.23 -13.06 0.46
CA LEU A 69 5.85 -11.75 0.23
C LEU A 69 6.61 -11.70 -1.09
N ASN A 70 7.34 -12.76 -1.42
CA ASN A 70 8.09 -12.86 -2.68
C ASN A 70 7.18 -12.97 -3.91
N GLU A 71 5.94 -13.46 -3.73
CA GLU A 71 4.99 -13.70 -4.82
C GLU A 71 4.03 -12.53 -5.08
N ILE A 72 4.04 -11.49 -4.24
CA ILE A 72 3.10 -10.36 -4.40
C ILE A 72 3.23 -9.69 -5.77
N SER A 73 4.44 -9.54 -6.28
CA SER A 73 4.66 -8.91 -7.59
C SER A 73 4.07 -9.71 -8.76
N ALA A 74 3.87 -11.00 -8.57
CA ALA A 74 3.29 -11.92 -9.56
C ALA A 74 2.00 -12.58 -9.05
N TRP A 75 1.26 -11.88 -8.20
CA TRP A 75 0.10 -12.44 -7.49
C TRP A 75 -0.97 -13.02 -8.41
N GLN A 76 -1.14 -12.45 -9.62
CA GLN A 76 -2.16 -12.92 -10.57
C GLN A 76 -1.91 -14.37 -11.01
N ASP A 77 -0.66 -14.76 -11.13
CA ASP A 77 -0.25 -16.10 -11.57
C ASP A 77 -0.02 -17.06 -10.39
N SER A 78 -0.10 -16.57 -9.17
CA SER A 78 0.12 -17.33 -7.95
C SER A 78 -1.17 -17.95 -7.42
N ASN A 79 -1.09 -19.13 -6.82
CA ASN A 79 -2.22 -19.76 -6.13
C ASN A 79 -2.18 -19.53 -4.60
N LEU A 80 -1.30 -18.66 -4.13
CA LEU A 80 -1.10 -18.43 -2.70
C LEU A 80 -2.05 -17.38 -2.11
N PHE A 81 -2.85 -16.70 -2.93
CA PHE A 81 -3.72 -15.60 -2.50
C PHE A 81 -5.20 -16.00 -2.59
N THR A 82 -5.94 -15.66 -1.53
CA THR A 82 -7.38 -15.94 -1.46
C THR A 82 -8.17 -15.08 -2.47
N THR A 83 -9.42 -15.45 -2.73
CA THR A 83 -10.31 -14.66 -3.59
C THR A 83 -10.51 -13.24 -3.05
N ARG A 84 -10.61 -13.07 -1.74
CA ARG A 84 -10.70 -11.77 -1.07
C ARG A 84 -9.42 -10.95 -1.30
N GLU A 85 -8.27 -11.53 -1.09
CA GLU A 85 -6.98 -10.87 -1.32
C GLU A 85 -6.80 -10.47 -2.77
N ARG A 86 -7.17 -11.36 -3.71
CA ARG A 86 -7.11 -11.09 -5.15
C ARG A 86 -8.02 -9.93 -5.56
N ALA A 87 -9.21 -9.84 -4.99
CA ALA A 87 -10.11 -8.72 -5.22
C ALA A 87 -9.53 -7.40 -4.71
N ALA A 88 -8.95 -7.41 -3.52
CA ALA A 88 -8.30 -6.22 -2.94
C ALA A 88 -7.08 -5.78 -3.75
N LEU A 89 -6.26 -6.73 -4.23
CA LEU A 89 -5.11 -6.44 -5.07
C LEU A 89 -5.53 -5.87 -6.43
N THR A 90 -6.59 -6.43 -7.04
CA THR A 90 -7.17 -5.89 -8.28
C THR A 90 -7.60 -4.44 -8.09
N TRP A 91 -8.36 -4.15 -7.04
CA TRP A 91 -8.83 -2.80 -6.74
C TRP A 91 -7.67 -1.84 -6.49
N SER A 92 -6.65 -2.29 -5.77
CA SER A 92 -5.45 -1.51 -5.48
C SER A 92 -4.68 -1.12 -6.74
N GLU A 93 -4.52 -2.05 -7.67
CA GLU A 93 -3.82 -1.78 -8.94
C GLU A 93 -4.58 -0.79 -9.80
N ILE A 94 -5.90 -0.97 -9.92
CA ILE A 94 -6.71 -0.12 -10.79
C ILE A 94 -6.83 1.31 -10.23
N LEU A 95 -6.92 1.48 -8.92
CA LEU A 95 -6.95 2.82 -8.31
C LEU A 95 -5.58 3.49 -8.27
N THR A 96 -4.50 2.73 -8.25
CA THR A 96 -3.14 3.27 -8.25
C THR A 96 -2.76 3.79 -9.65
N LYS A 97 -3.15 3.07 -10.68
CA LYS A 97 -2.95 3.46 -12.08
C LYS A 97 -4.29 3.57 -12.77
N LEU A 98 -4.98 4.66 -12.50
CA LEU A 98 -6.33 4.88 -13.03
C LEU A 98 -6.34 4.77 -14.56
N PRO A 99 -7.22 3.93 -15.12
CA PRO A 99 -7.41 3.88 -16.57
C PRO A 99 -7.98 5.20 -17.10
N ASP A 100 -7.68 5.54 -18.36
CA ASP A 100 -8.14 6.78 -18.99
C ASP A 100 -9.68 6.90 -18.97
N GLN A 101 -10.40 5.79 -19.06
CA GLN A 101 -11.86 5.74 -19.08
C GLN A 101 -12.47 5.46 -17.71
N GLY A 102 -11.69 5.55 -16.65
CA GLY A 102 -12.13 5.25 -15.28
C GLY A 102 -12.22 3.75 -15.01
N VAL A 103 -12.95 3.40 -13.96
CA VAL A 103 -13.14 2.01 -13.52
C VAL A 103 -14.44 1.45 -14.12
N SER A 104 -14.35 0.32 -14.82
CA SER A 104 -15.52 -0.30 -15.44
C SER A 104 -16.45 -0.92 -14.41
N ASP A 105 -17.74 -1.00 -14.74
CA ASP A 105 -18.71 -1.68 -13.89
C ASP A 105 -18.36 -3.16 -13.70
N ASP A 106 -17.82 -3.83 -14.73
CA ASP A 106 -17.42 -5.23 -14.65
C ASP A 106 -16.35 -5.47 -13.58
N VAL A 107 -15.34 -4.61 -13.50
CA VAL A 107 -14.30 -4.69 -12.46
C VAL A 107 -14.92 -4.42 -11.09
N TYR A 108 -15.70 -3.37 -10.99
CA TYR A 108 -16.39 -3.01 -9.75
C TYR A 108 -17.26 -4.17 -9.24
N ASP A 109 -18.08 -4.75 -10.08
CA ASP A 109 -18.99 -5.83 -9.70
C ASP A 109 -18.24 -7.07 -9.22
N ARG A 110 -17.16 -7.45 -9.91
CA ARG A 110 -16.31 -8.59 -9.48
C ARG A 110 -15.65 -8.35 -8.12
N VAL A 111 -15.18 -7.14 -7.87
CA VAL A 111 -14.59 -6.79 -6.58
C VAL A 111 -15.67 -6.83 -5.49
N ARG A 112 -16.87 -6.35 -5.79
CA ARG A 112 -18.01 -6.36 -4.87
C ARG A 112 -18.49 -7.77 -4.50
N GLU A 113 -18.22 -8.76 -5.31
CA GLU A 113 -18.51 -10.16 -4.95
C GLU A 113 -17.73 -10.62 -3.71
N GLN A 114 -16.56 -10.03 -3.46
CA GLN A 114 -15.66 -10.43 -2.36
C GLN A 114 -15.60 -9.42 -1.22
N LEU A 115 -16.01 -8.18 -1.44
CA LEU A 115 -15.91 -7.08 -0.48
C LEU A 115 -17.25 -6.36 -0.36
N SER A 116 -17.69 -6.11 0.87
CA SER A 116 -18.89 -5.30 1.13
C SER A 116 -18.65 -3.83 0.73
N GLU A 117 -19.72 -3.03 0.69
CA GLU A 117 -19.60 -1.59 0.45
C GLU A 117 -18.70 -0.92 1.48
N LYS A 118 -18.86 -1.27 2.76
CA LYS A 118 -18.05 -0.72 3.84
C LYS A 118 -16.58 -1.11 3.68
N GLU A 119 -16.32 -2.39 3.40
CA GLU A 119 -14.94 -2.87 3.18
C GLU A 119 -14.31 -2.21 1.97
N LEU A 120 -15.04 -2.08 0.87
CA LEU A 120 -14.52 -1.44 -0.34
C LEU A 120 -14.25 0.05 -0.11
N SER A 121 -15.11 0.73 0.65
CA SER A 121 -14.89 2.12 1.05
C SER A 121 -13.62 2.25 1.89
N ASP A 122 -13.49 1.45 2.94
CA ASP A 122 -12.30 1.46 3.82
C ASP A 122 -11.03 1.14 3.03
N LEU A 123 -11.08 0.14 2.14
CA LEU A 123 -9.96 -0.23 1.28
C LEU A 123 -9.56 0.94 0.36
N SER A 124 -10.53 1.65 -0.19
CA SER A 124 -10.27 2.79 -1.08
C SER A 124 -9.56 3.93 -0.34
N PHE A 125 -9.92 4.21 0.91
CA PHE A 125 -9.21 5.18 1.74
C PHE A 125 -7.79 4.71 2.07
N LEU A 126 -7.60 3.42 2.33
CA LEU A 126 -6.27 2.85 2.52
C LEU A 126 -5.40 3.05 1.27
N ILE A 127 -5.93 2.72 0.10
CA ILE A 127 -5.24 2.87 -1.18
C ILE A 127 -4.84 4.35 -1.40
N ALA A 128 -5.75 5.28 -1.13
CA ALA A 128 -5.47 6.70 -1.24
C ALA A 128 -4.34 7.14 -0.29
N SER A 129 -4.36 6.65 0.94
CA SER A 129 -3.33 6.95 1.94
C SER A 129 -1.95 6.45 1.49
N VAL A 130 -1.84 5.20 1.09
CA VAL A 130 -0.57 4.60 0.66
C VAL A 130 -0.04 5.31 -0.60
N ASN A 131 -0.89 5.58 -1.58
CA ASN A 131 -0.50 6.34 -2.77
C ASN A 131 -0.03 7.75 -2.41
N GLY A 132 -0.67 8.40 -1.44
CA GLY A 132 -0.26 9.71 -0.96
C GLY A 132 1.15 9.68 -0.36
N TRP A 133 1.41 8.75 0.55
CA TRP A 133 2.73 8.56 1.15
C TRP A 133 3.81 8.23 0.12
N ASP A 134 3.50 7.33 -0.82
CA ASP A 134 4.43 6.93 -1.87
C ASP A 134 4.89 8.14 -2.68
N ARG A 135 3.95 9.02 -3.07
CA ARG A 135 4.26 10.21 -3.88
C ARG A 135 5.12 11.19 -3.12
N ILE A 136 4.84 11.42 -1.84
CA ILE A 136 5.65 12.31 -1.01
C ILE A 136 7.07 11.75 -0.85
N ASN A 137 7.19 10.46 -0.51
CA ASN A 137 8.49 9.84 -0.27
C ASN A 137 9.32 9.69 -1.54
N VAL A 138 8.70 9.33 -2.67
CA VAL A 138 9.40 9.29 -3.96
C VAL A 138 9.83 10.68 -4.38
N GLY A 139 8.94 11.67 -4.27
CA GLY A 139 9.24 13.06 -4.64
C GLY A 139 10.42 13.65 -3.86
N PHE A 140 10.51 13.34 -2.59
CA PHE A 140 11.57 13.86 -1.72
C PHE A 140 12.76 12.90 -1.52
N LYS A 141 12.76 11.76 -2.21
CA LYS A 141 13.84 10.75 -2.14
C LYS A 141 14.15 10.33 -0.70
N THR A 142 13.12 10.00 0.05
CA THR A 142 13.28 9.49 1.42
C THR A 142 14.11 8.21 1.40
N ALA A 143 15.18 8.16 2.20
CA ALA A 143 16.09 7.02 2.23
C ALA A 143 15.43 5.82 2.90
N SER A 144 15.55 4.64 2.28
CA SER A 144 15.09 3.39 2.88
C SER A 144 16.06 2.92 3.97
N GLY A 145 15.55 2.12 4.93
CA GLY A 145 16.37 1.53 5.97
C GLY A 145 17.44 0.54 5.47
N ARG A 146 17.33 0.09 4.22
CA ARG A 146 18.34 -0.75 3.57
C ARG A 146 19.64 -0.01 3.32
N LEU A 147 19.56 1.29 3.01
CA LEU A 147 20.73 2.12 2.71
C LEU A 147 21.54 2.45 3.97
N THR A 148 20.90 2.49 5.14
CA THR A 148 21.58 2.79 6.40
C THR A 148 22.38 1.60 6.96
N ARG A 149 22.10 0.37 6.53
CA ARG A 149 22.83 -0.83 6.95
C ARG A 149 24.13 -1.06 6.19
N GLN A 150 24.33 -0.39 5.07
CA GLN A 150 25.55 -0.51 4.26
C GLN A 150 26.64 0.51 4.61
N SER A 151 26.31 1.48 5.46
CA SER A 151 27.25 2.52 5.89
C SER A 151 27.86 2.27 7.28
N THR A 152 27.64 1.11 7.85
CA THR A 152 28.33 0.61 9.06
C THR A 152 29.17 -0.60 8.74
#